data_9b12ba41735dac5cf328e58c2b1b5db4
#
_entry.id   9b12ba41735dac5cf328e58c2b1b5db4
#
_cell.length_a   1.000
_cell.length_b   1.000
_cell.length_c   1.000
_cell.angle_alpha   90.00
_cell.angle_beta   90.00
_cell.angle_gamma   90.00
#
_symmetry.space_group_name_H-M   'P 1'
#
loop_
_entity.id
_entity.type
_entity.pdbx_description
1 polymer ?
#
loop_
_entity_poly.entity_id
_entity_poly.type
_entity_poly.pdbx_seq_one_letter_code
_entity_poly.pdbx_strand_id
1 'polypeptide(L)'
;TLDQKPQDRDKYLFDDNPTLAAFPYVNGGLFADEDIEIPPFTEELKSLLLSKASQDFDWSAISPTIFGAVFESTLNPDTRRSGGMHYTSIENIHKVIDPLFLNGLKAELEEIKAIPVERTREARLAAYQSKLASLTFLDPACGSGNFLTESYISLRRLENQVIEERIILDKGRHGYQVAGQVAWGEGALNPVQVSIHQFYGIEINDFAATVAKTALWIAESQMLKETEDIVANQIDFLPLKSYANITEANALRLSWEDVVPKGKLNYIMGN
;
A
#
# COMPACT_ATOMS: atom_id res chain seq x y z
N THR A 1 -23.34 4.05 4.45
CA THR A 1 -23.57 3.64 5.85
C THR A 1 -22.29 3.19 6.57
N LEU A 2 -21.45 2.35 5.97
CA LEU A 2 -20.14 1.98 6.53
C LEU A 2 -19.07 3.07 6.37
N ASP A 3 -19.31 4.04 5.51
CA ASP A 3 -18.52 5.25 5.27
C ASP A 3 -18.73 6.35 6.32
N GLN A 4 -19.71 6.18 7.22
CA GLN A 4 -19.96 7.10 8.32
C GLN A 4 -19.16 6.71 9.56
N LYS A 5 -18.65 7.73 10.29
CA LYS A 5 -17.97 7.50 11.56
C LYS A 5 -18.92 6.85 12.56
N PRO A 6 -18.44 6.04 13.53
CA PRO A 6 -19.30 5.34 14.49
C PRO A 6 -20.32 6.23 15.19
N GLN A 7 -19.95 7.48 15.52
CA GLN A 7 -20.84 8.45 16.17
C GLN A 7 -21.95 8.99 15.26
N ASP A 8 -21.76 8.92 13.93
CA ASP A 8 -22.69 9.48 12.93
C ASP A 8 -23.54 8.38 12.27
N ARG A 9 -23.34 7.11 12.66
CA ARG A 9 -24.08 5.97 12.13
C ARG A 9 -25.51 5.96 12.63
N ASP A 10 -26.45 5.58 11.74
CA ASP A 10 -27.85 5.38 12.09
C ASP A 10 -27.99 4.27 13.14
N LYS A 11 -28.37 4.65 14.36
CA LYS A 11 -28.51 3.72 15.49
C LYS A 11 -29.50 2.60 15.19
N TYR A 12 -30.61 2.90 14.53
CA TYR A 12 -31.63 1.88 14.21
C TYR A 12 -31.10 0.80 13.27
N LEU A 13 -30.23 1.17 12.32
CA LEU A 13 -29.65 0.22 11.38
C LEU A 13 -28.56 -0.64 12.00
N PHE A 14 -27.76 -0.06 12.92
CA PHE A 14 -26.60 -0.72 13.50
C PHE A 14 -26.93 -1.43 14.82
N ASP A 15 -27.83 -0.91 15.65
CA ASP A 15 -28.23 -1.52 16.93
C ASP A 15 -28.99 -2.86 16.70
N ASP A 16 -29.78 -2.92 15.64
CA ASP A 16 -30.53 -4.13 15.26
C ASP A 16 -29.70 -5.16 14.48
N ASN A 17 -28.48 -4.83 14.07
CA ASN A 17 -27.64 -5.71 13.28
C ASN A 17 -26.21 -5.79 13.85
N PRO A 18 -25.94 -6.79 14.74
CA PRO A 18 -24.64 -6.98 15.36
C PRO A 18 -23.49 -7.16 14.37
N THR A 19 -23.77 -7.74 13.20
CA THR A 19 -22.77 -7.93 12.14
C THR A 19 -22.35 -6.58 11.55
N LEU A 20 -23.29 -5.69 11.27
CA LEU A 20 -23.00 -4.33 10.79
C LEU A 20 -22.32 -3.50 11.87
N ALA A 21 -22.73 -3.64 13.13
CA ALA A 21 -22.11 -2.95 14.26
C ALA A 21 -20.64 -3.32 14.45
N ALA A 22 -20.28 -4.58 14.19
CA ALA A 22 -18.92 -5.09 14.29
C ALA A 22 -18.00 -4.62 13.13
N PHE A 23 -18.57 -4.11 12.03
CA PHE A 23 -17.74 -3.61 10.93
C PHE A 23 -17.02 -2.32 11.32
N PRO A 24 -15.70 -2.23 11.09
CA PRO A 24 -14.95 -1.01 11.32
C PRO A 24 -15.44 0.12 10.41
N TYR A 25 -15.11 1.35 10.78
CA TYR A 25 -15.32 2.50 9.92
C TYR A 25 -14.41 2.39 8.70
N VAL A 26 -15.03 2.28 7.53
CA VAL A 26 -14.33 2.22 6.24
C VAL A 26 -14.58 3.54 5.51
N ASN A 27 -13.76 4.56 5.74
CA ASN A 27 -13.77 5.78 4.96
C ASN A 27 -12.54 5.81 4.06
N GLY A 28 -12.67 5.25 2.90
CA GLY A 28 -11.70 5.44 1.84
C GLY A 28 -12.36 6.11 0.66
N GLY A 29 -11.62 6.89 -0.10
CA GLY A 29 -12.11 7.47 -1.36
C GLY A 29 -12.68 6.44 -2.35
N LEU A 30 -12.52 5.14 -2.08
CA LEU A 30 -13.12 4.05 -2.85
C LEU A 30 -14.67 4.10 -2.86
N PHE A 31 -15.27 4.62 -1.79
CA PHE A 31 -16.74 4.72 -1.65
C PHE A 31 -17.21 6.18 -1.55
N ALA A 32 -16.36 7.14 -1.90
CA ALA A 32 -16.70 8.57 -1.80
C ALA A 32 -17.49 9.09 -3.00
N ASP A 33 -17.49 8.37 -4.11
CA ASP A 33 -18.26 8.71 -5.29
C ASP A 33 -19.68 8.17 -5.15
N GLU A 34 -20.64 9.09 -4.92
CA GLU A 34 -22.05 8.76 -4.76
C GLU A 34 -22.77 8.57 -6.11
N ASP A 35 -22.13 8.92 -7.22
CA ASP A 35 -22.70 8.81 -8.58
C ASP A 35 -22.48 7.44 -9.22
N ILE A 36 -21.81 6.50 -8.53
CA ILE A 36 -21.60 5.13 -9.03
C ILE A 36 -22.93 4.37 -9.01
N GLU A 37 -23.45 4.06 -10.19
CA GLU A 37 -24.62 3.21 -10.35
C GLU A 37 -24.26 1.74 -10.06
N ILE A 38 -24.77 1.21 -8.95
CA ILE A 38 -24.58 -0.19 -8.57
C ILE A 38 -25.70 -1.03 -9.19
N PRO A 39 -25.44 -1.93 -10.14
CA PRO A 39 -26.45 -2.78 -10.72
C PRO A 39 -27.03 -3.75 -9.66
N PRO A 40 -28.32 -4.13 -9.78
CA PRO A 40 -28.92 -5.07 -8.86
C PRO A 40 -28.24 -6.45 -8.96
N PHE A 41 -27.80 -6.98 -7.83
CA PHE A 41 -27.20 -8.31 -7.77
C PHE A 41 -28.30 -9.40 -7.86
N THR A 42 -28.15 -10.32 -8.81
CA THR A 42 -28.96 -11.57 -8.80
C THR A 42 -28.50 -12.47 -7.66
N GLU A 43 -29.35 -13.39 -7.22
CA GLU A 43 -29.01 -14.36 -6.16
C GLU A 43 -27.80 -15.25 -6.57
N GLU A 44 -27.68 -15.57 -7.85
CA GLU A 44 -26.54 -16.29 -8.40
C GLU A 44 -25.24 -15.47 -8.27
N LEU A 45 -25.26 -14.19 -8.63
CA LEU A 45 -24.11 -13.31 -8.51
C LEU A 45 -23.72 -13.08 -7.04
N LYS A 46 -24.70 -12.92 -6.14
CA LYS A 46 -24.45 -12.84 -4.69
C LYS A 46 -23.77 -14.11 -4.18
N SER A 47 -24.28 -15.30 -4.59
CA SER A 47 -23.69 -16.59 -4.21
C SER A 47 -22.25 -16.72 -4.69
N LEU A 48 -21.96 -16.34 -5.94
CA LEU A 48 -20.60 -16.36 -6.49
C LEU A 48 -19.66 -15.43 -5.73
N LEU A 49 -20.10 -14.20 -5.43
CA LEU A 49 -19.30 -13.23 -4.67
C LEU A 49 -19.00 -13.74 -3.26
N LEU A 50 -20.00 -14.26 -2.55
CA LEU A 50 -19.84 -14.72 -1.17
C LEU A 50 -19.05 -16.02 -1.07
N SER A 51 -19.26 -16.98 -1.98
CA SER A 51 -18.55 -18.26 -1.93
C SER A 51 -17.22 -18.19 -2.68
N LYS A 52 -17.25 -17.99 -3.99
CA LYS A 52 -16.06 -18.10 -4.85
C LYS A 52 -15.08 -16.94 -4.72
N ALA A 53 -15.59 -15.73 -4.61
CA ALA A 53 -14.75 -14.53 -4.53
C ALA A 53 -14.41 -14.12 -3.09
N SER A 54 -15.01 -14.70 -2.06
CA SER A 54 -14.75 -14.35 -0.66
C SER A 54 -14.26 -15.55 0.16
N GLN A 55 -15.10 -16.59 0.35
CA GLN A 55 -14.78 -17.68 1.26
C GLN A 55 -13.78 -18.69 0.70
N ASP A 56 -13.89 -19.02 -0.59
CA ASP A 56 -13.11 -20.09 -1.23
C ASP A 56 -11.76 -19.58 -1.81
N PHE A 57 -11.51 -18.28 -1.76
CA PHE A 57 -10.36 -17.68 -2.44
C PHE A 57 -9.48 -16.86 -1.48
N ASP A 58 -8.20 -17.21 -1.43
CA ASP A 58 -7.21 -16.47 -0.64
C ASP A 58 -6.59 -15.31 -1.44
N TRP A 59 -7.14 -14.13 -1.24
CA TRP A 59 -6.66 -12.89 -1.87
C TRP A 59 -5.30 -12.43 -1.35
N SER A 60 -4.87 -12.91 -0.18
CA SER A 60 -3.57 -12.54 0.38
C SER A 60 -2.39 -13.08 -0.43
N ALA A 61 -2.62 -14.17 -1.16
CA ALA A 61 -1.61 -14.82 -2.01
C ALA A 61 -1.47 -14.18 -3.41
N ILE A 62 -2.37 -13.25 -3.78
CA ILE A 62 -2.35 -12.65 -5.12
C ILE A 62 -1.45 -11.41 -5.14
N SER A 63 -0.52 -11.38 -6.10
CA SER A 63 0.27 -10.16 -6.34
C SER A 63 -0.64 -9.00 -6.75
N PRO A 64 -0.56 -7.84 -6.07
CA PRO A 64 -1.36 -6.67 -6.43
C PRO A 64 -1.15 -6.21 -7.88
N THR A 65 0.02 -6.44 -8.45
CA THR A 65 0.34 -6.10 -9.84
C THR A 65 -0.42 -6.96 -10.87
N ILE A 66 -0.93 -8.14 -10.46
CA ILE A 66 -1.70 -9.02 -11.35
C ILE A 66 -3.04 -8.37 -11.74
N PHE A 67 -3.57 -7.47 -10.90
CA PHE A 67 -4.79 -6.73 -11.24
C PHE A 67 -4.63 -5.93 -12.52
N GLY A 68 -3.47 -5.30 -12.74
CA GLY A 68 -3.16 -4.64 -13.99
C GLY A 68 -3.23 -5.59 -15.20
N ALA A 69 -2.68 -6.80 -15.06
CA ALA A 69 -2.69 -7.79 -16.15
C ALA A 69 -4.09 -8.36 -16.44
N VAL A 70 -4.83 -8.73 -15.39
CA VAL A 70 -6.22 -9.20 -15.52
C VAL A 70 -7.06 -8.12 -16.18
N PHE A 71 -6.88 -6.90 -15.73
CA PHE A 71 -7.55 -5.73 -16.21
C PHE A 71 -7.29 -5.47 -17.68
N GLU A 72 -6.02 -5.43 -18.07
CA GLU A 72 -5.62 -5.30 -19.48
C GLU A 72 -6.28 -6.38 -20.36
N SER A 73 -6.45 -7.60 -19.83
CA SER A 73 -7.08 -8.70 -20.55
C SER A 73 -8.58 -8.51 -20.81
N THR A 74 -9.25 -7.71 -19.97
CA THR A 74 -10.70 -7.42 -20.10
C THR A 74 -11.02 -6.26 -21.04
N LEU A 75 -10.00 -5.45 -21.38
CA LEU A 75 -10.19 -4.31 -22.26
C LEU A 75 -10.30 -4.75 -23.74
N ASN A 76 -11.11 -4.01 -24.47
CA ASN A 76 -11.17 -4.17 -25.92
C ASN A 76 -9.77 -3.92 -26.54
N PRO A 77 -9.28 -4.80 -27.46
CA PRO A 77 -7.97 -4.65 -28.09
C PRO A 77 -7.69 -3.27 -28.72
N ASP A 78 -8.71 -2.60 -29.22
CA ASP A 78 -8.57 -1.28 -29.81
C ASP A 78 -8.39 -0.18 -28.76
N THR A 79 -9.11 -0.27 -27.65
CA THR A 79 -8.96 0.63 -26.49
C THR A 79 -7.60 0.42 -25.82
N ARG A 80 -7.13 -0.83 -25.74
CA ARG A 80 -5.83 -1.20 -25.20
C ARG A 80 -4.67 -0.61 -26.00
N ARG A 81 -4.73 -0.69 -27.34
CA ARG A 81 -3.72 -0.10 -28.23
C ARG A 81 -3.71 1.41 -28.18
N SER A 82 -4.88 2.05 -28.19
CA SER A 82 -4.99 3.51 -28.18
C SER A 82 -4.65 4.11 -26.83
N GLY A 83 -4.84 3.39 -25.73
CA GLY A 83 -4.56 3.83 -24.36
C GLY A 83 -3.11 3.59 -23.88
N GLY A 84 -2.28 2.90 -24.68
CA GLY A 84 -0.89 2.58 -24.29
C GLY A 84 -0.79 1.68 -23.04
N MET A 85 -1.89 1.00 -22.66
CA MET A 85 -1.94 0.18 -21.47
C MET A 85 -1.26 -1.17 -21.72
N HIS A 86 -0.04 -1.30 -21.26
CA HIS A 86 0.74 -2.53 -21.31
C HIS A 86 1.17 -2.95 -19.92
N TYR A 87 0.83 -4.17 -19.54
CA TYR A 87 1.32 -4.76 -18.31
C TYR A 87 2.84 -4.89 -18.34
N THR A 88 3.49 -4.31 -17.35
CA THR A 88 4.93 -4.46 -17.15
C THR A 88 5.18 -5.53 -16.10
N SER A 89 5.89 -6.60 -16.45
CA SER A 89 6.21 -7.69 -15.52
C SER A 89 7.08 -7.20 -14.36
N ILE A 90 6.95 -7.84 -13.21
CA ILE A 90 7.75 -7.55 -12.00
C ILE A 90 9.25 -7.57 -12.33
N GLU A 91 9.71 -8.57 -13.11
CA GLU A 91 11.11 -8.66 -13.54
C GLU A 91 11.58 -7.41 -14.31
N ASN A 92 10.75 -6.88 -15.20
CA ASN A 92 11.10 -5.67 -15.96
C ASN A 92 11.04 -4.42 -15.10
N ILE A 93 10.12 -4.34 -14.13
CA ILE A 93 10.07 -3.27 -13.14
C ILE A 93 11.38 -3.23 -12.35
N HIS A 94 11.85 -4.38 -11.86
CA HIS A 94 13.09 -4.49 -11.11
C HIS A 94 14.34 -4.09 -11.91
N LYS A 95 14.36 -4.27 -13.24
CA LYS A 95 15.44 -3.75 -14.10
C LYS A 95 15.56 -2.21 -14.03
N VAL A 96 14.48 -1.53 -13.67
CA VAL A 96 14.47 -0.06 -13.50
C VAL A 96 14.68 0.32 -12.04
N ILE A 97 13.87 -0.20 -11.11
CA ILE A 97 13.87 0.25 -9.72
C ILE A 97 15.11 -0.20 -8.93
N ASP A 98 15.68 -1.38 -9.26
CA ASP A 98 16.87 -1.88 -8.59
C ASP A 98 18.08 -0.93 -8.74
N PRO A 99 18.50 -0.57 -9.95
CA PRO A 99 19.60 0.37 -10.11
C PRO A 99 19.25 1.81 -9.74
N LEU A 100 17.95 2.19 -9.80
CA LEU A 100 17.53 3.55 -9.52
C LEU A 100 17.64 3.90 -8.03
N PHE A 101 17.17 3.04 -7.14
CA PHE A 101 17.19 3.30 -5.70
C PHE A 101 17.35 2.05 -4.82
N LEU A 102 16.82 0.89 -5.24
CA LEU A 102 16.64 -0.23 -4.35
C LEU A 102 17.98 -0.87 -3.94
N ASN A 103 18.92 -1.03 -4.86
CA ASN A 103 20.24 -1.59 -4.56
C ASN A 103 21.02 -0.72 -3.58
N GLY A 104 20.94 0.61 -3.73
CA GLY A 104 21.58 1.55 -2.79
C GLY A 104 20.99 1.44 -1.38
N LEU A 105 19.66 1.35 -1.29
CA LEU A 105 18.98 1.18 0.01
C LEU A 105 19.31 -0.17 0.65
N LYS A 106 19.32 -1.26 -0.11
CA LYS A 106 19.72 -2.59 0.38
C LYS A 106 21.15 -2.60 0.92
N ALA A 107 22.10 -2.02 0.18
CA ALA A 107 23.50 -1.94 0.61
C ALA A 107 23.65 -1.13 1.91
N GLU A 108 22.96 0.02 2.02
CA GLU A 108 22.97 0.83 3.25
C GLU A 108 22.42 0.06 4.45
N LEU A 109 21.33 -0.71 4.27
CA LEU A 109 20.79 -1.53 5.37
C LEU A 109 21.79 -2.59 5.83
N GLU A 110 22.46 -3.27 4.92
CA GLU A 110 23.49 -4.28 5.27
C GLU A 110 24.68 -3.65 5.99
N GLU A 111 25.11 -2.45 5.59
CA GLU A 111 26.14 -1.69 6.33
C GLU A 111 25.70 -1.37 7.76
N ILE A 112 24.43 -0.98 7.95
CA ILE A 112 23.87 -0.70 9.27
C ILE A 112 23.80 -1.95 10.13
N LYS A 113 23.37 -3.08 9.57
CA LYS A 113 23.32 -4.38 10.28
C LYS A 113 24.71 -4.84 10.74
N ALA A 114 25.75 -4.51 9.99
CA ALA A 114 27.14 -4.85 10.32
C ALA A 114 27.75 -4.02 11.47
N ILE A 115 27.07 -2.96 11.95
CA ILE A 115 27.57 -2.12 13.06
C ILE A 115 27.62 -2.95 14.36
N PRO A 116 28.81 -3.13 14.99
CA PRO A 116 28.93 -4.00 16.15
C PRO A 116 28.33 -3.41 17.44
N VAL A 117 28.28 -2.09 17.56
CA VAL A 117 27.74 -1.40 18.75
C VAL A 117 26.23 -1.29 18.65
N GLU A 118 25.51 -2.07 19.44
CA GLU A 118 24.04 -2.17 19.39
C GLU A 118 23.32 -0.81 19.49
N ARG A 119 23.73 0.05 20.42
CA ARG A 119 23.13 1.39 20.57
C ARG A 119 23.28 2.24 19.32
N THR A 120 24.43 2.15 18.66
CA THR A 120 24.70 2.87 17.41
C THR A 120 23.90 2.26 16.28
N ARG A 121 23.84 0.93 16.18
CA ARG A 121 23.07 0.20 15.19
C ARG A 121 21.57 0.56 15.29
N GLU A 122 21.00 0.55 16.50
CA GLU A 122 19.61 0.91 16.71
C GLU A 122 19.30 2.36 16.27
N ALA A 123 20.13 3.32 16.65
CA ALA A 123 19.96 4.70 16.22
C ALA A 123 20.05 4.85 14.69
N ARG A 124 20.93 4.10 14.04
CA ARG A 124 21.06 4.07 12.57
C ARG A 124 19.88 3.38 11.90
N LEU A 125 19.34 2.30 12.47
CA LEU A 125 18.12 1.64 11.98
C LEU A 125 16.92 2.58 12.07
N ALA A 126 16.75 3.31 13.17
CA ALA A 126 15.66 4.28 13.31
C ALA A 126 15.78 5.43 12.29
N ALA A 127 16.99 5.97 12.10
CA ALA A 127 17.24 7.00 11.09
C ALA A 127 16.99 6.49 9.66
N TYR A 128 17.39 5.26 9.37
CA TYR A 128 17.16 4.62 8.07
C TYR A 128 15.67 4.40 7.82
N GLN A 129 14.91 3.93 8.82
CA GLN A 129 13.46 3.81 8.71
C GLN A 129 12.79 5.15 8.39
N SER A 130 13.19 6.21 9.08
CA SER A 130 12.71 7.58 8.81
C SER A 130 13.12 8.06 7.41
N LYS A 131 14.31 7.68 6.93
CA LYS A 131 14.72 7.93 5.55
C LYS A 131 13.80 7.24 4.56
N LEU A 132 13.51 5.94 4.73
CA LEU A 132 12.56 5.22 3.85
C LEU A 132 11.20 5.92 3.81
N ALA A 133 10.69 6.35 4.96
CA ALA A 133 9.41 7.05 5.08
C ALA A 133 9.41 8.47 4.46
N SER A 134 10.58 9.06 4.21
CA SER A 134 10.71 10.38 3.59
C SER A 134 10.83 10.36 2.07
N LEU A 135 11.09 9.20 1.48
CA LEU A 135 11.24 9.08 0.03
C LEU A 135 9.91 9.27 -0.68
N THR A 136 9.94 9.96 -1.82
CA THR A 136 8.75 10.26 -2.63
C THR A 136 8.99 9.88 -4.08
N PHE A 137 8.02 9.21 -4.67
CA PHE A 137 8.07 8.61 -5.99
C PHE A 137 6.96 9.16 -6.88
N LEU A 138 7.26 9.39 -8.15
CA LEU A 138 6.29 9.78 -9.17
C LEU A 138 6.41 8.87 -10.38
N ASP A 139 5.28 8.35 -10.85
CA ASP A 139 5.11 7.76 -12.17
C ASP A 139 4.14 8.63 -12.98
N PRO A 140 4.63 9.35 -14.00
CA PRO A 140 3.80 10.32 -14.75
C PRO A 140 2.88 9.67 -15.79
N ALA A 141 2.95 8.35 -15.97
CA ALA A 141 2.07 7.58 -16.85
C ALA A 141 1.83 6.20 -16.23
N CYS A 142 1.27 6.19 -15.02
CA CYS A 142 1.36 5.03 -14.13
C CYS A 142 0.50 3.82 -14.57
N GLY A 143 -0.41 3.97 -15.52
CA GLY A 143 -1.30 2.90 -15.92
C GLY A 143 -2.06 2.32 -14.73
N SER A 144 -1.99 1.01 -14.57
CA SER A 144 -2.53 0.28 -13.41
C SER A 144 -1.65 0.35 -12.15
N GLY A 145 -0.62 1.20 -12.13
CA GLY A 145 0.21 1.48 -10.95
C GLY A 145 1.28 0.44 -10.64
N ASN A 146 1.68 -0.40 -11.60
CA ASN A 146 2.60 -1.51 -11.36
C ASN A 146 3.95 -1.07 -10.80
N PHE A 147 4.56 0.01 -11.34
CA PHE A 147 5.82 0.56 -10.83
C PHE A 147 5.68 1.09 -9.40
N LEU A 148 4.60 1.83 -9.13
CA LEU A 148 4.34 2.40 -7.81
C LEU A 148 4.11 1.29 -6.78
N THR A 149 3.31 0.30 -7.12
CA THR A 149 2.95 -0.83 -6.26
C THR A 149 4.18 -1.68 -5.91
N GLU A 150 4.99 -2.05 -6.90
CA GLU A 150 6.19 -2.86 -6.66
C GLU A 150 7.26 -2.08 -5.88
N SER A 151 7.39 -0.77 -6.15
CA SER A 151 8.28 0.10 -5.37
C SER A 151 7.83 0.21 -3.91
N TYR A 152 6.53 0.35 -3.66
CA TYR A 152 5.96 0.34 -2.32
C TYR A 152 6.26 -0.97 -1.60
N ILE A 153 5.95 -2.12 -2.21
CA ILE A 153 6.23 -3.45 -1.65
C ILE A 153 7.72 -3.60 -1.32
N SER A 154 8.59 -3.18 -2.23
CA SER A 154 10.04 -3.26 -2.03
C SER A 154 10.52 -2.40 -0.86
N LEU A 155 10.00 -1.17 -0.70
CA LEU A 155 10.31 -0.34 0.46
C LEU A 155 9.77 -0.94 1.76
N ARG A 156 8.55 -1.44 1.76
CA ARG A 156 7.94 -2.07 2.94
C ARG A 156 8.71 -3.31 3.39
N ARG A 157 9.22 -4.10 2.46
CA ARG A 157 10.09 -5.25 2.80
C ARG A 157 11.41 -4.82 3.43
N LEU A 158 12.00 -3.71 3.00
CA LEU A 158 13.16 -3.13 3.67
C LEU A 158 12.80 -2.63 5.08
N GLU A 159 11.67 -1.95 5.23
CA GLU A 159 11.19 -1.52 6.53
C GLU A 159 10.90 -2.69 7.46
N ASN A 160 10.28 -3.77 6.97
CA ASN A 160 10.04 -4.98 7.75
C ASN A 160 11.35 -5.60 8.26
N GLN A 161 12.43 -5.60 7.46
CA GLN A 161 13.75 -6.02 7.92
C GLN A 161 14.29 -5.11 9.03
N VAL A 162 14.06 -3.80 8.95
CA VAL A 162 14.43 -2.86 10.03
C VAL A 162 13.66 -3.16 11.31
N ILE A 163 12.36 -3.41 11.20
CA ILE A 163 11.50 -3.76 12.32
C ILE A 163 11.98 -5.04 13.00
N GLU A 164 12.27 -6.07 12.22
CA GLU A 164 12.78 -7.36 12.69
C GLU A 164 14.12 -7.19 13.44
N GLU A 165 15.10 -6.49 12.86
CA GLU A 165 16.38 -6.20 13.49
C GLU A 165 16.23 -5.44 14.82
N ARG A 166 15.34 -4.47 14.89
CA ARG A 166 15.07 -3.71 16.13
C ARG A 166 14.44 -4.60 17.19
N ILE A 167 13.54 -5.51 16.83
CA ILE A 167 12.97 -6.50 17.76
C ILE A 167 14.07 -7.44 18.31
N ILE A 168 14.99 -7.89 17.45
CA ILE A 168 16.12 -8.75 17.87
C ILE A 168 17.01 -8.02 18.88
N LEU A 169 17.34 -6.75 18.63
CA LEU A 169 18.14 -5.93 19.53
C LEU A 169 17.44 -5.70 20.89
N ASP A 170 16.13 -5.48 20.88
CA ASP A 170 15.35 -5.29 22.09
C ASP A 170 15.25 -6.58 22.94
N LYS A 171 15.01 -7.72 22.30
CA LYS A 171 15.03 -9.04 22.98
C LYS A 171 16.39 -9.36 23.59
N GLY A 172 17.48 -8.97 22.95
CA GLY A 172 18.84 -9.11 23.50
C GLY A 172 19.07 -8.31 24.77
N ARG A 173 18.41 -7.16 24.93
CA ARG A 173 18.54 -6.28 26.11
C ARG A 173 17.63 -6.64 27.28
N HIS A 174 16.40 -7.04 27.01
CA HIS A 174 15.34 -7.17 28.02
C HIS A 174 14.90 -8.62 28.27
N GLY A 175 15.41 -9.60 27.49
CA GLY A 175 14.99 -10.99 27.59
C GLY A 175 13.56 -11.24 27.05
N TYR A 176 13.13 -12.50 27.07
CA TYR A 176 11.87 -12.96 26.49
C TYR A 176 10.57 -12.40 27.12
N GLN A 177 10.67 -11.72 28.27
CA GLN A 177 9.47 -11.30 29.01
C GLN A 177 8.80 -10.02 28.49
N VAL A 178 9.39 -9.33 27.53
CA VAL A 178 8.87 -8.04 27.02
C VAL A 178 8.71 -8.05 25.49
N ALA A 179 8.52 -9.20 24.91
CA ALA A 179 8.41 -9.40 23.45
C ALA A 179 7.20 -8.71 22.77
N GLY A 180 6.51 -7.80 23.43
CA GLY A 180 5.40 -7.02 22.89
C GLY A 180 5.52 -5.50 23.07
N GLN A 181 6.62 -5.01 23.66
CA GLN A 181 6.80 -3.59 23.93
C GLN A 181 8.12 -3.05 23.40
N VAL A 182 8.37 -3.21 22.11
CA VAL A 182 9.40 -2.37 21.48
C VAL A 182 8.89 -0.92 21.54
N ALA A 183 9.66 -0.03 22.17
CA ALA A 183 9.29 1.38 22.26
C ALA A 183 9.43 2.02 20.86
N TRP A 184 8.35 2.01 20.10
CA TRP A 184 8.24 2.68 18.80
C TRP A 184 8.02 4.19 18.92
N GLY A 185 8.04 4.73 20.10
CA GLY A 185 7.69 6.09 20.47
C GLY A 185 6.44 6.14 21.36
N GLU A 186 6.22 7.23 22.07
CA GLU A 186 5.07 7.38 22.98
C GLU A 186 3.75 7.13 22.23
N GLY A 187 3.08 6.02 22.56
CA GLY A 187 1.75 5.69 22.06
C GLY A 187 1.68 4.97 20.71
N ALA A 188 2.80 4.58 20.09
CA ALA A 188 2.78 3.94 18.78
C ALA A 188 2.53 2.42 18.87
N LEU A 189 1.30 2.00 18.65
CA LEU A 189 0.93 0.59 18.42
C LEU A 189 1.36 0.11 17.03
N ASN A 190 1.65 1.03 16.09
CA ASN A 190 2.01 0.71 14.70
C ASN A 190 3.48 1.09 14.42
N PRO A 191 4.36 0.08 14.17
CA PRO A 191 5.79 0.33 13.88
C PRO A 191 6.04 0.82 12.45
N VAL A 192 5.02 0.84 11.59
CA VAL A 192 5.11 1.13 10.15
C VAL A 192 5.16 2.65 9.93
N GLN A 193 6.14 3.11 9.17
CA GLN A 193 6.31 4.50 8.76
C GLN A 193 6.17 4.70 7.24
N VAL A 194 6.55 3.70 6.44
CA VAL A 194 6.40 3.74 4.99
C VAL A 194 4.92 3.61 4.63
N SER A 195 4.42 4.52 3.81
CA SER A 195 3.00 4.65 3.47
C SER A 195 2.80 4.83 1.97
N ILE A 196 1.64 4.41 1.46
CA ILE A 196 1.24 4.66 0.07
C ILE A 196 1.16 6.15 -0.29
N HIS A 197 1.10 7.04 0.69
CA HIS A 197 1.16 8.50 0.47
C HIS A 197 2.45 9.01 -0.19
N GLN A 198 3.51 8.21 -0.16
CA GLN A 198 4.80 8.54 -0.78
C GLN A 198 4.81 8.32 -2.30
N PHE A 199 3.77 7.68 -2.83
CA PHE A 199 3.68 7.21 -4.22
C PHE A 199 2.63 8.01 -4.98
N TYR A 200 3.10 8.78 -5.95
CA TYR A 200 2.30 9.66 -6.80
C TYR A 200 2.23 9.08 -8.21
N GLY A 201 1.05 9.14 -8.80
CA GLY A 201 0.83 8.70 -10.17
C GLY A 201 0.00 9.71 -10.96
N ILE A 202 0.27 9.82 -12.25
CA ILE A 202 -0.61 10.52 -13.19
C ILE A 202 -1.05 9.50 -14.23
N GLU A 203 -2.34 9.41 -14.46
CA GLU A 203 -2.90 8.52 -15.46
C GLU A 203 -4.05 9.23 -16.18
N ILE A 204 -4.10 9.08 -17.51
CA ILE A 204 -5.11 9.73 -18.34
C ILE A 204 -6.44 8.95 -18.37
N ASN A 205 -6.36 7.64 -18.12
CA ASN A 205 -7.52 6.77 -18.10
C ASN A 205 -8.07 6.65 -16.68
N ASP A 206 -9.31 7.06 -16.46
CA ASP A 206 -10.03 7.06 -15.17
C ASP A 206 -10.04 5.69 -14.50
N PHE A 207 -10.30 4.67 -15.32
CA PHE A 207 -10.41 3.31 -14.84
C PHE A 207 -9.03 2.73 -14.48
N ALA A 208 -7.97 2.96 -15.27
CA ALA A 208 -6.61 2.57 -14.91
C ALA A 208 -6.15 3.28 -13.62
N ALA A 209 -6.48 4.55 -13.44
CA ALA A 209 -6.22 5.29 -12.21
C ALA A 209 -6.92 4.66 -11.00
N THR A 210 -8.16 4.20 -11.16
CA THR A 210 -8.90 3.49 -10.11
C THR A 210 -8.27 2.13 -9.78
N VAL A 211 -7.82 1.38 -10.79
CA VAL A 211 -7.08 0.13 -10.59
C VAL A 211 -5.76 0.37 -9.86
N ALA A 212 -5.01 1.41 -10.22
CA ALA A 212 -3.75 1.77 -9.55
C ALA A 212 -3.97 2.10 -8.06
N LYS A 213 -5.01 2.86 -7.73
CA LYS A 213 -5.39 3.12 -6.33
C LYS A 213 -5.70 1.83 -5.58
N THR A 214 -6.48 0.96 -6.20
CA THR A 214 -6.88 -0.33 -5.60
C THR A 214 -5.67 -1.25 -5.40
N ALA A 215 -4.77 -1.34 -6.38
CA ALA A 215 -3.55 -2.13 -6.28
C ALA A 215 -2.64 -1.68 -5.14
N LEU A 216 -2.46 -0.36 -4.95
CA LEU A 216 -1.71 0.19 -3.83
C LEU A 216 -2.36 -0.14 -2.47
N TRP A 217 -3.68 -0.07 -2.35
CA TRP A 217 -4.38 -0.45 -1.11
C TRP A 217 -4.25 -1.94 -0.79
N ILE A 218 -4.35 -2.80 -1.81
CA ILE A 218 -4.14 -4.24 -1.62
C ILE A 218 -2.70 -4.50 -1.17
N ALA A 219 -1.72 -3.84 -1.78
CA ALA A 219 -0.32 -3.94 -1.38
C ALA A 219 -0.10 -3.47 0.07
N GLU A 220 -0.74 -2.36 0.47
CA GLU A 220 -0.67 -1.87 1.85
C GLU A 220 -1.23 -2.90 2.83
N SER A 221 -2.39 -3.48 2.54
CA SER A 221 -3.01 -4.52 3.36
C SER A 221 -2.14 -5.76 3.50
N GLN A 222 -1.56 -6.24 2.39
CA GLN A 222 -0.66 -7.40 2.40
C GLN A 222 0.63 -7.13 3.20
N MET A 223 1.24 -5.96 3.01
CA MET A 223 2.46 -5.59 3.73
C MET A 223 2.23 -5.38 5.23
N LEU A 224 1.05 -4.90 5.61
CA LEU A 224 0.67 -4.83 7.02
C LEU A 224 0.53 -6.23 7.62
N LYS A 225 -0.08 -7.16 6.90
CA LYS A 225 -0.18 -8.55 7.34
C LYS A 225 1.20 -9.19 7.53
N GLU A 226 2.14 -8.98 6.59
CA GLU A 226 3.53 -9.42 6.77
C GLU A 226 4.17 -8.81 8.04
N THR A 227 3.88 -7.53 8.33
CA THR A 227 4.40 -6.88 9.55
C THR A 227 3.77 -7.45 10.81
N GLU A 228 2.47 -7.75 10.82
CA GLU A 228 1.79 -8.41 11.96
C GLU A 228 2.46 -9.74 12.33
N ASP A 229 2.83 -10.54 11.33
CA ASP A 229 3.50 -11.81 11.52
C ASP A 229 4.90 -11.63 12.17
N ILE A 230 5.60 -10.53 11.85
CA ILE A 230 6.91 -10.19 12.42
C ILE A 230 6.77 -9.72 13.88
N VAL A 231 5.82 -8.84 14.16
CA VAL A 231 5.65 -8.25 15.50
C VAL A 231 4.85 -9.14 16.45
N ALA A 232 4.23 -10.20 15.94
CA ALA A 232 3.34 -11.13 16.66
C ALA A 232 2.18 -10.42 17.39
N ASN A 233 1.74 -9.29 16.88
CA ASN A 233 0.62 -8.49 17.38
C ASN A 233 -0.24 -8.02 16.22
N GLN A 234 -1.55 -7.93 16.46
CA GLN A 234 -2.43 -7.25 15.51
C GLN A 234 -2.10 -5.77 15.48
N ILE A 235 -1.80 -5.28 14.30
CA ILE A 235 -1.67 -3.86 14.03
C ILE A 235 -3.08 -3.38 13.69
N ASP A 236 -3.57 -2.36 14.40
CA ASP A 236 -4.85 -1.73 14.05
C ASP A 236 -4.76 -1.23 12.61
N PHE A 237 -5.24 -2.07 11.70
CA PHE A 237 -5.45 -1.70 10.32
C PHE A 237 -6.65 -0.77 10.28
N LEU A 238 -6.39 0.51 10.37
CA LEU A 238 -7.42 1.49 10.08
C LEU A 238 -7.59 1.50 8.56
N PRO A 239 -8.70 0.90 8.07
CA PRO A 239 -8.89 0.72 6.65
C PRO A 239 -8.91 2.07 5.96
N LEU A 240 -8.15 2.17 4.86
CA LEU A 240 -8.35 3.16 3.82
C LEU A 240 -8.28 4.64 4.26
N LYS A 241 -7.54 4.96 5.33
CA LYS A 241 -7.25 6.37 5.67
C LYS A 241 -6.28 7.01 4.69
N SER A 242 -5.52 6.20 3.99
CA SER A 242 -4.52 6.66 3.05
C SER A 242 -5.13 6.73 1.66
N TYR A 243 -5.24 7.92 1.12
CA TYR A 243 -5.53 8.09 -0.30
C TYR A 243 -4.24 7.84 -1.08
N ALA A 244 -4.27 6.89 -2.03
CA ALA A 244 -3.22 6.81 -3.02
C ALA A 244 -3.23 8.10 -3.86
N ASN A 245 -2.09 8.75 -4.00
CA ASN A 245 -1.95 10.03 -4.71
C ASN A 245 -1.92 9.79 -6.23
N ILE A 246 -2.97 9.19 -6.77
CA ILE A 246 -3.14 8.97 -8.21
C ILE A 246 -4.10 10.02 -8.76
N THR A 247 -3.58 10.82 -9.67
CA THR A 247 -4.31 11.92 -10.32
C THR A 247 -4.71 11.50 -11.72
N GLU A 248 -6.00 11.55 -12.01
CA GLU A 248 -6.51 11.40 -13.37
C GLU A 248 -6.25 12.69 -14.16
N ALA A 249 -5.30 12.64 -15.07
CA ALA A 249 -4.95 13.79 -15.91
C ALA A 249 -4.03 13.40 -17.08
N ASN A 250 -3.92 14.29 -18.05
CA ASN A 250 -2.88 14.21 -19.07
C ASN A 250 -1.56 14.80 -18.55
N ALA A 251 -0.55 13.96 -18.30
CA ALA A 251 0.74 14.35 -17.75
C ALA A 251 1.51 15.38 -18.61
N LEU A 252 1.20 15.48 -19.90
CA LEU A 252 1.79 16.48 -20.80
C LEU A 252 1.11 17.86 -20.72
N ARG A 253 -0.03 17.95 -20.01
CA ARG A 253 -0.84 19.17 -19.90
C ARG A 253 -1.00 19.66 -18.45
N LEU A 254 -0.69 18.78 -17.49
CA LEU A 254 -0.73 19.09 -16.07
C LEU A 254 0.65 19.55 -15.59
N SER A 255 0.71 20.54 -14.71
CA SER A 255 1.93 20.83 -13.96
C SER A 255 2.18 19.71 -12.94
N TRP A 256 3.31 19.05 -13.01
CA TRP A 256 3.66 18.00 -12.05
C TRP A 256 3.86 18.55 -10.63
N GLU A 257 4.14 19.84 -10.50
CA GLU A 257 4.23 20.51 -9.19
C GLU A 257 2.86 20.62 -8.49
N ASP A 258 1.75 20.52 -9.24
CA ASP A 258 0.40 20.45 -8.68
C ASP A 258 0.09 19.06 -8.10
N VAL A 259 0.80 18.01 -8.55
CA VAL A 259 0.67 16.64 -8.07
C VAL A 259 1.62 16.39 -6.90
N VAL A 260 2.89 16.71 -7.07
CA VAL A 260 3.92 16.56 -6.03
C VAL A 260 4.87 17.74 -6.04
N PRO A 261 5.07 18.44 -4.91
CA PRO A 261 5.98 19.56 -4.85
C PRO A 261 7.41 19.17 -5.23
N LYS A 262 8.04 19.91 -6.13
CA LYS A 262 9.39 19.64 -6.64
C LYS A 262 10.43 19.40 -5.54
N GLY A 263 10.36 20.15 -4.44
CA GLY A 263 11.28 20.00 -3.31
C GLY A 263 11.10 18.74 -2.48
N LYS A 264 10.03 17.96 -2.71
CA LYS A 264 9.75 16.70 -2.02
C LYS A 264 10.03 15.47 -2.88
N LEU A 265 10.04 15.62 -4.20
CA LEU A 265 10.19 14.49 -5.14
C LEU A 265 11.63 13.98 -5.16
N ASN A 266 11.81 12.69 -4.92
CA ASN A 266 13.11 12.02 -4.94
C ASN A 266 13.33 11.23 -6.24
N TYR A 267 12.32 10.50 -6.70
CA TYR A 267 12.44 9.60 -7.85
C TYR A 267 11.27 9.76 -8.81
N ILE A 268 11.62 9.76 -10.11
CA ILE A 268 10.65 9.64 -11.21
C ILE A 268 10.95 8.32 -11.89
N MET A 269 9.94 7.50 -12.10
CA MET A 269 10.06 6.18 -12.70
C MET A 269 8.83 5.88 -13.57
N GLY A 270 8.96 4.92 -14.43
CA GLY A 270 7.90 4.48 -15.34
C GLY A 270 8.48 3.95 -16.64
N ASN A 271 7.63 3.58 -17.61
CA ASN A 271 8.02 3.14 -18.94
C ASN A 271 7.11 3.69 -20.05
#